data_76dc92653f08447200a4b033b8846724
#
_entry.id   76dc92653f08447200a4b033b8846724
#
_cell.length_a   1.000
_cell.length_b   1.000
_cell.length_c   1.000
_cell.angle_alpha   90.00
_cell.angle_beta   90.00
_cell.angle_gamma   90.00
#
_symmetry.space_group_name_H-M   'P 1'
#
loop_
_entity.id
_entity.type
_entity.pdbx_description
1 polymer ?
#
loop_
_entity_poly.entity_id
_entity_poly.type
_entity_poly.pdbx_seq_one_letter_code
_entity_poly.pdbx_strand_id
1 'polypeptide(L)'
;MEPTDGAPIEGECGMSRGRIDALSDGVFAVALTLLTFDVVAAAKGSETAGGLADHLFHAWPTLVGYLVGFATILVCWINHHCVYGYVRRADAGLLWVNGFQLALVSLVPFPTALLAE
;
A
#
# COMPACT_ATOMS: atom_id res chain seq x y z
N MET A 1 -16.58 -7.53 48.65
CA MET A 1 -15.25 -7.05 48.20
C MET A 1 -15.16 -7.25 46.70
N GLU A 2 -15.59 -6.24 45.92
CA GLU A 2 -15.60 -6.30 44.50
C GLU A 2 -14.18 -6.15 43.96
N PRO A 3 -13.78 -6.90 42.89
CA PRO A 3 -12.53 -6.67 42.24
C PRO A 3 -12.61 -5.33 41.50
N THR A 4 -11.79 -4.39 41.87
CA THR A 4 -11.61 -3.12 41.18
C THR A 4 -11.19 -3.42 39.77
N ASP A 5 -12.12 -3.14 38.87
CA ASP A 5 -11.95 -3.07 37.43
C ASP A 5 -10.69 -2.25 37.13
N GLY A 6 -9.72 -2.89 36.48
CA GLY A 6 -8.46 -2.24 36.15
C GLY A 6 -8.70 -1.11 35.16
N ALA A 7 -8.73 0.10 35.70
CA ALA A 7 -8.67 1.29 34.85
C ALA A 7 -7.43 1.21 33.94
N PRO A 8 -7.54 1.54 32.64
CA PRO A 8 -6.37 1.62 31.76
C PRO A 8 -5.41 2.65 32.35
N ILE A 9 -4.18 2.23 32.60
CA ILE A 9 -3.09 3.12 33.00
C ILE A 9 -2.91 4.15 31.88
N GLU A 10 -3.37 5.36 32.14
CA GLU A 10 -3.14 6.53 31.30
C GLU A 10 -1.62 6.78 31.26
N GLY A 11 -1.00 6.46 30.13
CA GLY A 11 0.44 6.71 29.93
C GLY A 11 1.11 5.88 28.87
N GLU A 12 0.54 4.77 28.44
CA GLU A 12 1.06 4.08 27.27
C GLU A 12 0.37 4.62 26.01
N CYS A 13 1.17 5.21 25.12
CA CYS A 13 0.76 5.51 23.75
C CYS A 13 0.55 4.18 23.00
N GLY A 14 -0.28 3.29 23.56
CA GLY A 14 -0.67 2.01 23.01
C GLY A 14 -1.67 2.24 21.88
N MET A 15 -1.18 2.44 20.66
CA MET A 15 -2.06 2.35 19.51
C MET A 15 -2.70 0.97 19.51
N SER A 16 -4.03 0.93 19.55
CA SER A 16 -4.74 -0.33 19.45
C SER A 16 -4.36 -1.01 18.12
N ARG A 17 -4.17 -2.32 18.13
CA ARG A 17 -3.85 -3.12 16.96
C ARG A 17 -4.75 -2.77 15.76
N GLY A 18 -6.04 -2.58 15.99
CA GLY A 18 -6.99 -2.20 14.94
C GLY A 18 -6.67 -0.85 14.26
N ARG A 19 -6.06 0.10 14.97
CA ARG A 19 -5.64 1.38 14.38
C ARG A 19 -4.40 1.23 13.49
N ILE A 20 -3.49 0.33 13.85
CA ILE A 20 -2.31 0.01 13.05
C ILE A 20 -2.73 -0.70 11.77
N ASP A 21 -3.63 -1.68 11.86
CA ASP A 21 -4.19 -2.38 10.72
C ASP A 21 -4.91 -1.40 9.78
N ALA A 22 -5.75 -0.52 10.30
CA ALA A 22 -6.47 0.48 9.51
C ALA A 22 -5.52 1.46 8.81
N LEU A 23 -4.44 1.92 9.47
CA LEU A 23 -3.43 2.76 8.85
C LEU A 23 -2.72 2.00 7.71
N SER A 24 -2.34 0.76 7.95
CA SER A 24 -1.67 -0.08 6.96
C SER A 24 -2.55 -0.31 5.75
N ASP A 25 -3.80 -0.69 5.94
CA ASP A 25 -4.77 -0.88 4.86
C ASP A 25 -4.97 0.40 4.05
N GLY A 26 -5.02 1.56 4.70
CA GLY A 26 -5.11 2.86 4.05
C GLY A 26 -3.89 3.14 3.16
N VAL A 27 -2.67 2.88 3.63
CA VAL A 27 -1.44 3.08 2.85
C VAL A 27 -1.39 2.14 1.66
N PHE A 28 -1.72 0.86 1.84
CA PHE A 28 -1.78 -0.11 0.74
C PHE A 28 -2.82 0.30 -0.32
N ALA A 29 -4.01 0.73 0.10
CA ALA A 29 -5.07 1.19 -0.81
C ALA A 29 -4.62 2.41 -1.63
N VAL A 30 -3.98 3.40 -0.99
CA VAL A 30 -3.45 4.58 -1.68
C VAL A 30 -2.34 4.19 -2.65
N ALA A 31 -1.40 3.33 -2.27
CA ALA A 31 -0.33 2.87 -3.15
C ALA A 31 -0.89 2.16 -4.40
N LEU A 32 -1.90 1.30 -4.25
CA LEU A 32 -2.58 0.63 -5.36
C LEU A 32 -3.27 1.63 -6.31
N THR A 33 -3.91 2.67 -5.75
CA THR A 33 -4.60 3.67 -6.56
C THR A 33 -3.63 4.61 -7.28
N LEU A 34 -2.48 4.93 -6.68
CA LEU A 34 -1.45 5.75 -7.32
C LEU A 34 -0.90 5.10 -8.59
N LEU A 35 -0.72 3.77 -8.60
CA LEU A 35 -0.32 3.05 -9.81
C LEU A 35 -1.28 3.27 -11.00
N THR A 36 -2.57 3.47 -10.72
CA THR A 36 -3.56 3.73 -11.78
C THR A 36 -3.34 5.07 -12.46
N PHE A 37 -2.82 6.07 -11.74
CA PHE A 37 -2.52 7.38 -12.33
C PHE A 37 -1.43 7.30 -13.39
N ASP A 38 -0.44 6.43 -13.25
CA ASP A 38 0.62 6.23 -14.24
C ASP A 38 0.03 5.72 -15.56
N VAL A 39 -0.91 4.76 -15.49
CA VAL A 39 -1.63 4.24 -16.65
C VAL A 39 -2.47 5.34 -17.32
N VAL A 40 -3.16 6.14 -16.51
CA VAL A 40 -3.98 7.25 -17.03
C VAL A 40 -3.11 8.34 -17.66
N ALA A 41 -1.96 8.65 -17.07
CA ALA A 41 -1.02 9.62 -17.62
C ALA A 41 -0.44 9.17 -18.96
N ALA A 42 -0.03 7.90 -19.06
CA ALA A 42 0.45 7.30 -20.31
C ALA A 42 -0.63 7.31 -21.41
N ALA A 43 -1.88 7.05 -21.04
CA ALA A 43 -3.01 7.10 -21.98
C ALA A 43 -3.32 8.52 -22.49
N LYS A 44 -3.04 9.56 -21.70
CA LYS A 44 -3.28 10.97 -22.07
C LYS A 44 -2.13 11.59 -22.87
N GLY A 45 -0.90 11.11 -22.70
CA GLY A 45 0.29 11.67 -23.35
C GLY A 45 0.37 11.40 -24.87
N SER A 46 -0.51 10.58 -25.40
CA SER A 46 -0.51 10.18 -26.81
C SER A 46 -1.59 10.96 -27.58
N GLU A 47 -1.28 12.17 -28.00
CA GLU A 47 -2.12 12.97 -28.92
C GLU A 47 -1.98 12.55 -30.39
N THR A 48 -1.71 11.29 -30.67
CA THR A 48 -1.66 10.78 -32.03
C THR A 48 -3.06 10.37 -32.51
N ALA A 49 -3.34 10.57 -33.82
CA ALA A 49 -4.64 10.34 -34.47
C ALA A 49 -5.10 8.86 -34.52
N GLY A 50 -4.54 7.99 -33.67
CA GLY A 50 -4.92 6.59 -33.52
C GLY A 50 -6.07 6.41 -32.52
N GLY A 51 -6.89 5.38 -32.73
CA GLY A 51 -7.97 5.04 -31.80
C GLY A 51 -7.44 4.54 -30.44
N LEU A 52 -8.32 4.44 -29.43
CA LEU A 52 -8.00 3.98 -28.06
C LEU A 52 -7.21 2.65 -28.04
N ALA A 53 -7.51 1.74 -28.97
CA ALA A 53 -6.82 0.46 -29.10
C ALA A 53 -5.33 0.63 -29.47
N ASP A 54 -5.01 1.57 -30.37
CA ASP A 54 -3.65 1.85 -30.80
C ASP A 54 -2.82 2.46 -29.65
N HIS A 55 -3.43 3.36 -28.86
CA HIS A 55 -2.82 3.94 -27.67
C HIS A 55 -2.50 2.88 -26.61
N LEU A 56 -3.42 1.95 -26.35
CA LEU A 56 -3.22 0.85 -25.42
C LEU A 56 -2.11 -0.10 -25.90
N PHE A 57 -2.02 -0.34 -27.21
CA PHE A 57 -0.95 -1.17 -27.79
C PHE A 57 0.43 -0.54 -27.61
N HIS A 58 0.56 0.78 -27.71
CA HIS A 58 1.83 1.48 -27.50
C HIS A 58 2.18 1.65 -26.01
N ALA A 59 1.17 1.69 -25.11
CA ALA A 59 1.34 1.80 -23.67
C ALA A 59 1.55 0.44 -22.97
N TRP A 60 1.77 -0.67 -23.73
CA TRP A 60 1.92 -2.00 -23.13
C TRP A 60 3.02 -2.10 -22.04
N PRO A 61 4.20 -1.40 -22.15
CA PRO A 61 5.20 -1.48 -21.08
C PRO A 61 4.67 -0.89 -19.76
N THR A 62 3.94 0.23 -19.84
CA THR A 62 3.27 0.85 -18.66
C THR A 62 2.24 -0.07 -18.06
N LEU A 63 1.45 -0.77 -18.89
CA LEU A 63 0.46 -1.75 -18.41
C LEU A 63 1.12 -2.93 -17.72
N VAL A 64 2.23 -3.44 -18.23
CA VAL A 64 3.01 -4.51 -17.59
C VAL A 64 3.59 -4.02 -16.26
N GLY A 65 4.19 -2.83 -16.24
CA GLY A 65 4.69 -2.20 -15.02
C GLY A 65 3.60 -2.05 -13.97
N TYR A 66 2.41 -1.60 -14.38
CA TYR A 66 1.23 -1.51 -13.52
C TYR A 66 0.85 -2.88 -12.92
N LEU A 67 0.73 -3.90 -13.75
CA LEU A 67 0.34 -5.25 -13.30
C LEU A 67 1.37 -5.84 -12.33
N VAL A 68 2.66 -5.68 -12.63
CA VAL A 68 3.74 -6.16 -11.74
C VAL A 68 3.73 -5.39 -10.42
N GLY A 69 3.63 -4.05 -10.46
CA GLY A 69 3.54 -3.22 -9.28
C GLY A 69 2.31 -3.54 -8.43
N PHE A 70 1.15 -3.69 -9.07
CA PHE A 70 -0.09 -4.06 -8.41
C PHE A 70 0.03 -5.42 -7.72
N ALA A 71 0.52 -6.44 -8.42
CA ALA A 71 0.72 -7.78 -7.87
C ALA A 71 1.70 -7.75 -6.68
N THR A 72 2.78 -6.98 -6.79
CA THR A 72 3.76 -6.83 -5.71
C THR A 72 3.13 -6.23 -4.46
N ILE A 73 2.41 -5.12 -4.58
CA ILE A 73 1.72 -4.47 -3.46
C ILE A 73 0.67 -5.40 -2.87
N LEU A 74 -0.09 -6.11 -3.70
CA LEU A 74 -1.11 -7.06 -3.25
C LEU A 74 -0.51 -8.22 -2.45
N VAL A 75 0.60 -8.79 -2.91
CA VAL A 75 1.32 -9.85 -2.18
C VAL A 75 1.86 -9.32 -0.85
N CYS A 76 2.42 -8.11 -0.84
CA CYS A 76 2.86 -7.46 0.40
C CYS A 76 1.70 -7.27 1.38
N TRP A 77 0.53 -6.84 0.91
CA TRP A 77 -0.66 -6.67 1.74
C TRP A 77 -1.14 -8.00 2.32
N ILE A 78 -1.24 -9.06 1.51
CA ILE A 78 -1.65 -10.39 1.97
C ILE A 78 -0.68 -10.91 3.05
N ASN A 79 0.62 -10.80 2.81
CA ASN A 79 1.63 -11.21 3.79
C ASN A 79 1.55 -10.40 5.08
N HIS A 80 1.39 -9.07 4.96
CA HIS A 80 1.19 -8.18 6.09
C HIS A 80 -0.03 -8.62 6.92
N HIS A 81 -1.17 -8.83 6.27
CA HIS A 81 -2.41 -9.25 6.93
C HIS A 81 -2.26 -10.60 7.62
N CYS A 82 -1.61 -11.58 6.99
CA CYS A 82 -1.34 -12.89 7.57
C CYS A 82 -0.43 -12.79 8.81
N VAL A 83 0.68 -12.06 8.72
CA VAL A 83 1.64 -11.91 9.83
C VAL A 83 0.96 -11.22 11.02
N TYR A 84 0.20 -10.16 10.78
CA TYR A 84 -0.52 -9.44 11.85
C TYR A 84 -1.61 -10.28 12.50
N GLY A 85 -2.15 -11.30 11.81
CA GLY A 85 -3.06 -12.28 12.38
C GLY A 85 -2.46 -13.05 13.57
N TYR A 86 -1.17 -13.29 13.57
CA TYR A 86 -0.44 -14.03 14.62
C TYR A 86 0.06 -13.16 15.77
N VAL A 87 0.16 -11.84 15.56
CA VAL A 87 0.68 -10.91 16.56
C VAL A 87 -0.40 -10.60 17.61
N ARG A 88 -0.12 -10.94 18.86
CA ARG A 88 -1.07 -10.70 19.98
C ARG A 88 -0.94 -9.33 20.63
N ARG A 89 0.26 -8.72 20.58
CA ARG A 89 0.55 -7.40 21.15
C ARG A 89 1.36 -6.58 20.15
N ALA A 90 0.97 -5.33 19.98
CA ALA A 90 1.76 -4.34 19.27
C ALA A 90 2.79 -3.76 20.23
N ASP A 91 4.06 -4.12 20.05
CA ASP A 91 5.17 -3.49 20.74
C ASP A 91 5.82 -2.40 19.85
N ALA A 92 6.70 -1.60 20.44
CA ALA A 92 7.37 -0.53 19.73
C ALA A 92 8.20 -1.04 18.54
N GLY A 93 8.81 -2.21 18.64
CA GLY A 93 9.57 -2.82 17.56
C GLY A 93 8.70 -3.14 16.35
N LEU A 94 7.53 -3.71 16.60
CA LEU A 94 6.55 -4.01 15.56
C LEU A 94 6.07 -2.74 14.84
N LEU A 95 5.85 -1.66 15.58
CA LEU A 95 5.46 -0.36 15.01
C LEU A 95 6.52 0.20 14.06
N TRP A 96 7.79 0.12 14.44
CA TRP A 96 8.91 0.56 13.58
C TRP A 96 9.05 -0.28 12.33
N VAL A 97 8.95 -1.60 12.44
CA VAL A 97 9.01 -2.51 11.29
C VAL A 97 7.82 -2.26 10.34
N ASN A 98 6.63 -2.10 10.89
CA ASN A 98 5.44 -1.76 10.11
C ASN A 98 5.61 -0.42 9.38
N GLY A 99 6.04 0.62 10.09
CA GLY A 99 6.27 1.94 9.51
C GLY A 99 7.28 1.90 8.36
N PHE A 100 8.37 1.15 8.53
CA PHE A 100 9.37 0.95 7.48
C PHE A 100 8.80 0.21 6.27
N GLN A 101 8.03 -0.85 6.50
CA GLN A 101 7.36 -1.59 5.42
C GLN A 101 6.40 -0.69 4.65
N LEU A 102 5.58 0.10 5.34
CA LEU A 102 4.65 1.04 4.70
C LEU A 102 5.38 2.10 3.87
N ALA A 103 6.53 2.60 4.35
CA ALA A 103 7.36 3.52 3.60
C ALA A 103 7.88 2.89 2.29
N LEU A 104 8.33 1.62 2.35
CA LEU A 104 8.77 0.89 1.15
C LEU A 104 7.63 0.68 0.15
N VAL A 105 6.44 0.29 0.64
CA VAL A 105 5.24 0.10 -0.22
C VAL A 105 4.84 1.41 -0.90
N SER A 106 4.92 2.52 -0.19
CA SER A 106 4.61 3.85 -0.74
C SER A 106 5.57 4.30 -1.84
N LEU A 107 6.78 3.73 -1.88
CA LEU A 107 7.76 4.00 -2.92
C LEU A 107 7.55 3.17 -4.20
N VAL A 108 6.80 2.06 -4.14
CA VAL A 108 6.61 1.17 -5.31
C VAL A 108 6.03 1.88 -6.54
N PRO A 109 5.06 2.80 -6.44
CA PRO A 109 4.56 3.53 -7.61
C PRO A 109 5.61 4.40 -8.29
N PHE A 110 6.63 4.86 -7.57
CA PHE A 110 7.64 5.78 -8.11
C PHE A 110 8.54 5.15 -9.18
N PRO A 111 9.16 3.95 -8.98
CA PRO A 111 9.92 3.28 -10.04
C PRO A 111 9.05 2.87 -11.24
N THR A 112 7.79 2.52 -11.02
CA THR A 112 6.88 2.16 -12.12
C THR A 112 6.60 3.35 -13.02
N ALA A 113 6.44 4.55 -12.46
CA ALA A 113 6.31 5.78 -13.22
C ALA A 113 7.56 6.08 -14.08
N LEU A 114 8.77 5.88 -13.50
CA LEU A 114 10.03 6.08 -14.23
C LEU A 114 10.25 5.08 -15.38
N LEU A 115 9.72 3.87 -15.26
CA LEU A 115 9.81 2.85 -16.31
C LEU A 115 8.78 3.07 -17.42
N ALA A 116 7.81 3.94 -17.20
CA ALA A 116 6.76 4.27 -18.16
C ALA A 116 7.14 5.42 -19.11
N GLU A 117 8.25 6.13 -18.85
CA GLU A 117 8.82 7.16 -19.75
C GLU A 117 9.71 6.53 -20.82
#